data_accddcea5d6cefd0df01150ee7cbbaeb
#
_entry.id   accddcea5d6cefd0df01150ee7cbbaeb
#
_cell.length_a   1.000
_cell.length_b   1.000
_cell.length_c   1.000
_cell.angle_alpha   90.00
_cell.angle_beta   90.00
_cell.angle_gamma   90.00
#
_symmetry.space_group_name_H-M   'P 1'
#
loop_
_entity.id
_entity.type
_entity.pdbx_description
1 polymer ?
#
loop_
_entity_poly.entity_id
_entity_poly.type
_entity_poly.pdbx_seq_one_letter_code
_entity_poly.pdbx_strand_id
1 'polypeptide(L)'
;MSIELFGCQPGPANSLSDVAGIGVGHAVCEGGEGDSGVTMIVAPKSATASVDVRGGGPGTRETDLLAPHNTVQSVHAIGLCGGSAFGLDALTGAMAELESRGIGFPVLGPEHPEKLVPIVPGAVIFDLLLGRWDSRPDAATGAAATAAALDAVVGDGDGSAVEPGALVQGASEPVSYTHLTLPTIC
;
A
#
# COMPACT_ATOMS: atom_id res chain seq x y z
N MET A 1 -24.81 -9.45 -7.00
CA MET A 1 -24.75 -10.66 -6.15
C MET A 1 -23.98 -10.23 -4.89
N SER A 2 -24.67 -9.98 -3.79
CA SER A 2 -24.02 -9.59 -2.53
C SER A 2 -23.44 -10.84 -1.87
N ILE A 3 -22.14 -10.85 -1.63
CA ILE A 3 -21.48 -11.93 -0.89
C ILE A 3 -21.57 -11.52 0.59
N GLU A 4 -22.47 -12.14 1.34
CA GLU A 4 -22.43 -12.06 2.79
C GLU A 4 -21.32 -12.99 3.30
N LEU A 5 -20.24 -12.42 3.79
CA LEU A 5 -19.19 -13.17 4.46
C LEU A 5 -19.30 -12.89 5.97
N PHE A 6 -19.58 -13.92 6.74
CA PHE A 6 -19.63 -13.85 8.23
C PHE A 6 -20.51 -12.75 8.82
N GLY A 7 -21.60 -12.39 8.14
CA GLY A 7 -22.50 -11.33 8.57
C GLY A 7 -22.05 -9.92 8.24
N CYS A 8 -20.92 -9.75 7.56
CA CYS A 8 -20.47 -8.47 7.06
C CYS A 8 -21.17 -8.11 5.76
N GLN A 9 -21.48 -6.84 5.56
CA GLN A 9 -22.04 -6.31 4.33
C GLN A 9 -20.98 -5.48 3.61
N PRO A 10 -20.94 -5.51 2.27
CA PRO A 10 -20.05 -4.63 1.52
C PRO A 10 -20.44 -3.17 1.76
N GLY A 11 -19.44 -2.30 1.83
CA GLY A 11 -19.66 -0.86 1.84
C GLY A 11 -20.19 -0.33 0.51
N PRO A 12 -20.50 0.97 0.42
CA PRO A 12 -21.14 1.58 -0.76
C PRO A 12 -20.41 1.35 -2.08
N ALA A 13 -19.06 1.44 -2.08
CA ALA A 13 -18.22 1.22 -3.24
C ALA A 13 -17.70 -0.22 -3.34
N ASN A 14 -17.91 -1.04 -2.31
CA ASN A 14 -17.32 -2.37 -2.16
C ASN A 14 -15.80 -2.34 -2.35
N SER A 15 -15.15 -1.39 -1.71
CA SER A 15 -13.74 -1.04 -1.86
C SER A 15 -13.11 -0.77 -0.49
N LEU A 16 -11.78 -0.82 -0.42
CA LEU A 16 -11.01 -0.39 0.75
C LEU A 16 -11.26 1.08 1.11
N SER A 17 -11.61 1.90 0.12
CA SER A 17 -11.95 3.32 0.32
C SER A 17 -13.26 3.53 1.11
N ASP A 18 -14.05 2.49 1.32
CA ASP A 18 -15.21 2.56 2.22
C ASP A 18 -14.80 2.60 3.71
N VAL A 19 -13.55 2.29 4.02
CA VAL A 19 -13.04 2.29 5.40
C VAL A 19 -12.52 3.68 5.76
N ALA A 20 -13.20 4.35 6.68
CA ALA A 20 -12.78 5.68 7.14
C ALA A 20 -11.33 5.68 7.66
N GLY A 21 -10.54 6.67 7.24
CA GLY A 21 -9.13 6.79 7.62
C GLY A 21 -8.17 5.95 6.79
N ILE A 22 -8.65 5.21 5.80
CA ILE A 22 -7.81 4.50 4.82
C ILE A 22 -7.87 5.24 3.48
N GLY A 23 -6.71 5.49 2.90
CA GLY A 23 -6.58 6.02 1.54
C GLY A 23 -5.96 4.99 0.60
N VAL A 24 -6.39 5.00 -0.66
CA VAL A 24 -5.83 4.15 -1.71
C VAL A 24 -5.40 5.02 -2.87
N GLY A 25 -4.15 4.89 -3.29
CA GLY A 25 -3.60 5.66 -4.40
C GLY A 25 -2.81 4.76 -5.35
N HIS A 26 -2.79 5.16 -6.61
CA HIS A 26 -2.11 4.43 -7.67
C HIS A 26 -1.21 5.37 -8.45
N ALA A 27 -0.08 4.86 -8.92
CA ALA A 27 0.76 5.53 -9.90
C ALA A 27 1.34 4.51 -10.86
N VAL A 28 1.43 4.90 -12.14
CA VAL A 28 2.05 4.13 -13.20
C VAL A 28 3.47 4.62 -13.44
N CYS A 29 4.32 3.76 -13.99
CA CYS A 29 5.68 4.13 -14.37
C CYS A 29 5.67 5.22 -15.43
N GLU A 30 6.52 6.24 -15.27
CA GLU A 30 6.69 7.27 -16.30
C GLU A 30 7.28 6.69 -17.59
N GLY A 31 6.73 7.13 -18.74
CA GLY A 31 7.20 6.73 -20.08
C GLY A 31 6.83 5.33 -20.52
N GLY A 32 6.07 4.59 -19.72
CA GLY A 32 5.43 3.32 -20.11
C GLY A 32 4.00 3.54 -20.60
N GLU A 33 3.49 2.61 -21.39
CA GLU A 33 2.08 2.58 -21.81
C GLU A 33 1.16 2.03 -20.70
N GLY A 34 1.54 2.19 -19.41
CA GLY A 34 0.80 1.66 -18.27
C GLY A 34 1.11 0.20 -17.94
N ASP A 35 2.29 -0.28 -18.34
CA ASP A 35 2.67 -1.69 -18.23
C ASP A 35 2.93 -2.14 -16.79
N SER A 36 3.31 -1.21 -15.90
CA SER A 36 3.61 -1.47 -14.50
C SER A 36 3.33 -0.24 -13.64
N GLY A 37 3.23 -0.42 -12.34
CA GLY A 37 2.94 0.66 -11.40
C GLY A 37 2.94 0.20 -9.96
N VAL A 38 2.46 1.06 -9.08
CA VAL A 38 2.35 0.78 -7.66
C VAL A 38 0.98 1.20 -7.13
N THR A 39 0.44 0.39 -6.22
CA THR A 39 -0.71 0.73 -5.41
C THR A 39 -0.26 0.92 -3.97
N MET A 40 -0.57 2.07 -3.40
CA MET A 40 -0.34 2.36 -1.99
C MET A 40 -1.68 2.40 -1.24
N ILE A 41 -1.72 1.71 -0.12
CA ILE A 41 -2.81 1.75 0.84
C ILE A 41 -2.26 2.43 2.08
N VAL A 42 -2.75 3.61 2.42
CA VAL A 42 -2.24 4.41 3.53
C VAL A 42 -3.20 4.46 4.70
N ALA A 43 -2.65 4.43 5.90
CA ALA A 43 -3.34 4.63 7.17
C ALA A 43 -2.57 5.71 7.96
N PRO A 44 -2.86 7.00 7.76
CA PRO A 44 -2.06 8.09 8.35
C PRO A 44 -2.02 8.08 9.88
N LYS A 45 -3.06 7.55 10.52
CA LYS A 45 -3.15 7.36 11.98
C LYS A 45 -2.58 6.01 12.43
N SER A 46 -1.88 5.30 11.54
CA SER A 46 -1.40 3.92 11.66
C SER A 46 -2.51 2.87 11.79
N ALA A 47 -2.21 1.64 11.40
CA ALA A 47 -3.10 0.49 11.53
C ALA A 47 -2.32 -0.76 11.90
N THR A 48 -2.93 -1.67 12.63
CA THR A 48 -2.38 -3.01 12.84
C THR A 48 -2.43 -3.78 11.52
N ALA A 49 -1.33 -4.43 11.17
CA ALA A 49 -1.24 -5.24 9.97
C ALA A 49 -0.62 -6.61 10.26
N SER A 50 -0.91 -7.56 9.41
CA SER A 50 -0.27 -8.87 9.43
C SER A 50 -0.03 -9.35 8.00
N VAL A 51 0.82 -10.35 7.86
CA VAL A 51 1.19 -10.92 6.57
C VAL A 51 1.33 -12.43 6.67
N ASP A 52 0.98 -13.12 5.60
CA ASP A 52 1.28 -14.52 5.40
C ASP A 52 2.09 -14.67 4.11
N VAL A 53 3.38 -14.97 4.26
CA VAL A 53 4.32 -15.06 3.13
C VAL A 53 4.48 -16.52 2.76
N ARG A 54 3.98 -16.91 1.58
CA ARG A 54 4.02 -18.28 1.06
C ARG A 54 4.60 -18.33 -0.34
N GLY A 55 4.95 -19.56 -0.76
CA GLY A 55 5.49 -19.84 -2.09
C GLY A 55 7.01 -19.87 -2.15
N GLY A 56 7.54 -20.19 -3.32
CA GLY A 56 8.96 -20.44 -3.56
C GLY A 56 9.79 -19.21 -3.92
N GLY A 57 9.15 -18.06 -4.19
CA GLY A 57 9.83 -16.84 -4.62
C GLY A 57 9.18 -15.58 -4.05
N PRO A 58 9.07 -15.44 -2.71
CA PRO A 58 8.47 -14.25 -2.13
C PRO A 58 9.35 -13.02 -2.38
N GLY A 59 8.71 -11.93 -2.82
CA GLY A 59 9.33 -10.61 -2.94
C GLY A 59 8.62 -9.65 -2.00
N THR A 60 9.24 -9.33 -0.86
CA THR A 60 8.64 -8.50 0.18
C THR A 60 9.66 -7.57 0.80
N ARG A 61 9.16 -6.52 1.44
CA ARG A 61 9.93 -5.61 2.27
C ARG A 61 9.28 -5.48 3.64
N GLU A 62 10.10 -5.59 4.70
CA GLU A 62 9.74 -5.31 6.09
C GLU A 62 8.59 -6.16 6.67
N THR A 63 8.35 -7.34 6.10
CA THR A 63 7.25 -8.23 6.53
C THR A 63 7.52 -8.91 7.87
N ASP A 64 8.78 -9.19 8.22
CA ASP A 64 9.14 -9.79 9.52
C ASP A 64 8.75 -8.89 10.69
N LEU A 65 8.72 -7.56 10.48
CA LEU A 65 8.29 -6.59 11.47
C LEU A 65 6.85 -6.82 11.94
N LEU A 66 6.00 -7.39 11.10
CA LEU A 66 4.58 -7.61 11.38
C LEU A 66 4.31 -8.79 12.34
N ALA A 67 5.34 -9.50 12.77
CA ALA A 67 5.18 -10.58 13.74
C ALA A 67 4.75 -9.99 15.10
N PRO A 68 3.73 -10.58 15.78
CA PRO A 68 3.10 -9.98 16.97
C PRO A 68 4.05 -9.76 18.16
N HIS A 69 5.20 -10.42 18.18
CA HIS A 69 6.19 -10.28 19.25
C HIS A 69 7.19 -9.13 19.01
N ASN A 70 7.12 -8.45 17.86
CA ASN A 70 8.03 -7.35 17.55
C ASN A 70 7.57 -6.03 18.20
N THR A 71 8.51 -5.10 18.32
CA THR A 71 8.29 -3.84 19.06
C THR A 71 7.30 -2.91 18.37
N VAL A 72 7.35 -2.84 17.04
CA VAL A 72 6.46 -1.98 16.25
C VAL A 72 5.17 -2.75 15.97
N GLN A 73 4.04 -2.18 16.38
CA GLN A 73 2.74 -2.85 16.34
C GLN A 73 1.81 -2.32 15.25
N SER A 74 2.26 -1.32 14.50
CA SER A 74 1.40 -0.69 13.47
C SER A 74 2.21 -0.23 12.26
N VAL A 75 1.53 -0.14 11.12
CA VAL A 75 2.07 0.34 9.84
C VAL A 75 1.37 1.64 9.44
N HIS A 76 2.02 2.44 8.60
CA HIS A 76 1.48 3.69 8.07
C HIS A 76 1.00 3.53 6.62
N ALA A 77 1.56 2.57 5.89
CA ALA A 77 1.11 2.20 4.57
C ALA A 77 1.49 0.75 4.24
N ILE A 78 0.85 0.22 3.20
CA ILE A 78 1.20 -1.05 2.56
C ILE A 78 1.33 -0.79 1.07
N GLY A 79 2.41 -1.28 0.44
CA GLY A 79 2.62 -1.15 -0.99
C GLY A 79 2.51 -2.46 -1.75
N LEU A 80 1.82 -2.43 -2.89
CA LEU A 80 1.79 -3.49 -3.89
C LEU A 80 2.50 -2.97 -5.14
N CYS A 81 3.69 -3.51 -5.41
CA CYS A 81 4.63 -2.94 -6.37
C CYS A 81 4.82 -3.86 -7.57
N GLY A 82 4.50 -3.39 -8.78
CA GLY A 82 4.90 -4.03 -10.02
C GLY A 82 6.43 -4.03 -10.20
N GLY A 83 6.93 -4.59 -11.29
CA GLY A 83 8.37 -4.65 -11.57
C GLY A 83 9.13 -5.69 -10.76
N SER A 84 8.44 -6.65 -10.11
CA SER A 84 9.06 -7.67 -9.27
C SER A 84 9.94 -7.03 -8.17
N ALA A 85 11.07 -7.64 -7.82
CA ALA A 85 11.96 -7.13 -6.78
C ALA A 85 12.45 -5.69 -7.01
N PHE A 86 12.56 -5.25 -8.26
CA PHE A 86 12.93 -3.87 -8.59
C PHE A 86 11.91 -2.85 -8.07
N GLY A 87 10.62 -3.18 -8.13
CA GLY A 87 9.55 -2.28 -7.70
C GLY A 87 9.50 -2.01 -6.20
N LEU A 88 10.25 -2.75 -5.38
CA LEU A 88 10.39 -2.45 -3.95
C LEU A 88 11.03 -1.07 -3.70
N ASP A 89 11.69 -0.47 -4.68
CA ASP A 89 12.21 0.88 -4.60
C ASP A 89 11.10 1.93 -4.42
N ALA A 90 9.92 1.68 -4.95
CA ALA A 90 8.75 2.55 -4.75
C ALA A 90 8.42 2.78 -3.27
N LEU A 91 8.65 1.78 -2.42
CA LEU A 91 8.43 1.90 -0.97
C LEU A 91 9.38 2.91 -0.30
N THR A 92 10.54 3.15 -0.87
CA THR A 92 11.47 4.19 -0.41
C THR A 92 10.88 5.58 -0.64
N GLY A 93 10.28 5.80 -1.80
CA GLY A 93 9.57 7.05 -2.09
C GLY A 93 8.33 7.24 -1.24
N ALA A 94 7.59 6.16 -0.99
CA ALA A 94 6.44 6.18 -0.08
C ALA A 94 6.84 6.61 1.35
N MET A 95 7.95 6.10 1.87
CA MET A 95 8.48 6.52 3.17
C MET A 95 8.83 8.01 3.19
N ALA A 96 9.51 8.49 2.15
CA ALA A 96 9.89 9.91 2.06
C ALA A 96 8.66 10.82 2.01
N GLU A 97 7.62 10.46 1.27
CA GLU A 97 6.37 11.23 1.20
C GLU A 97 5.64 11.24 2.55
N LEU A 98 5.53 10.10 3.24
CA LEU A 98 4.92 10.02 4.57
C LEU A 98 5.70 10.86 5.60
N GLU A 99 7.03 10.75 5.62
CA GLU A 99 7.88 11.55 6.53
C GLU A 99 7.69 13.04 6.28
N SER A 100 7.63 13.47 5.02
CA SER A 100 7.40 14.88 4.65
C SER A 100 6.05 15.42 5.15
N ARG A 101 5.07 14.54 5.34
CA ARG A 101 3.75 14.86 5.90
C ARG A 101 3.68 14.67 7.42
N GLY A 102 4.80 14.37 8.08
CA GLY A 102 4.86 14.16 9.53
C GLY A 102 4.19 12.86 9.99
N ILE A 103 4.18 11.83 9.14
CA ILE A 103 3.58 10.53 9.41
C ILE A 103 4.68 9.49 9.59
N GLY A 104 4.72 8.81 10.74
CA GLY A 104 5.72 7.79 11.03
C GLY A 104 5.73 7.38 12.50
N PHE A 105 6.51 6.37 12.78
CA PHE A 105 6.76 5.89 14.15
C PHE A 105 7.82 6.78 14.83
N PRO A 106 7.55 7.37 16.02
CA PRO A 106 8.48 8.24 16.73
C PRO A 106 9.58 7.40 17.41
N VAL A 107 10.67 7.17 16.71
CA VAL A 107 11.75 6.24 17.15
C VAL A 107 12.49 6.67 18.40
N LEU A 108 12.51 7.96 18.70
CA LEU A 108 13.14 8.50 19.92
C LEU A 108 12.10 8.87 21.00
N GLY A 109 10.86 8.42 20.82
CA GLY A 109 9.77 8.69 21.75
C GLY A 109 9.21 10.11 21.67
N PRO A 110 8.31 10.46 22.60
CA PRO A 110 7.54 11.71 22.54
C PRO A 110 8.37 12.99 22.71
N GLU A 111 9.60 12.87 23.23
CA GLU A 111 10.54 14.00 23.38
C GLU A 111 11.10 14.49 22.04
N HIS A 112 11.00 13.66 21.00
CA HIS A 112 11.48 13.94 19.65
C HIS A 112 10.42 13.61 18.60
N PRO A 113 9.29 14.32 18.59
CA PRO A 113 8.16 14.01 17.69
C PRO A 113 8.49 14.24 16.21
N GLU A 114 9.56 14.95 15.90
CA GLU A 114 10.04 15.19 14.54
C GLU A 114 10.91 14.05 13.98
N LYS A 115 11.30 13.09 14.83
CA LYS A 115 12.13 11.95 14.41
C LYS A 115 11.27 10.74 14.11
N LEU A 116 10.70 10.75 12.94
CA LEU A 116 9.72 9.78 12.48
C LEU A 116 10.33 8.79 11.49
N VAL A 117 9.96 7.53 11.62
CA VAL A 117 10.24 6.49 10.62
C VAL A 117 8.92 5.89 10.15
N PRO A 118 8.48 6.18 8.93
CA PRO A 118 7.31 5.53 8.37
C PRO A 118 7.53 4.03 8.23
N ILE A 119 6.57 3.24 8.66
CA ILE A 119 6.59 1.78 8.52
C ILE A 119 5.75 1.42 7.31
N VAL A 120 6.41 0.93 6.26
CA VAL A 120 5.81 0.70 4.94
C VAL A 120 6.21 -0.69 4.41
N PRO A 121 5.59 -1.75 4.92
CA PRO A 121 5.76 -3.07 4.35
C PRO A 121 5.16 -3.13 2.94
N GLY A 122 5.66 -4.05 2.13
CA GLY A 122 5.13 -4.24 0.79
C GLY A 122 5.45 -5.57 0.17
N ALA A 123 4.75 -5.85 -0.91
CA ALA A 123 4.89 -7.05 -1.71
C ALA A 123 5.00 -6.71 -3.19
N VAL A 124 5.71 -7.54 -3.93
CA VAL A 124 5.89 -7.35 -5.37
C VAL A 124 4.83 -8.10 -6.17
N ILE A 125 4.58 -7.57 -7.36
CA ILE A 125 3.83 -8.23 -8.42
C ILE A 125 4.83 -8.53 -9.54
N PHE A 126 4.87 -9.77 -10.01
CA PHE A 126 5.72 -10.16 -11.13
C PHE A 126 5.00 -9.87 -12.44
N ASP A 127 5.22 -8.70 -13.00
CA ASP A 127 4.63 -8.21 -14.25
C ASP A 127 5.67 -7.91 -15.35
N LEU A 128 6.93 -8.25 -15.14
CA LEU A 128 8.04 -7.96 -16.04
C LEU A 128 7.90 -8.55 -17.45
N LEU A 129 7.00 -9.52 -17.64
CA LEU A 129 6.71 -10.11 -18.93
C LEU A 129 5.53 -9.42 -19.64
N LEU A 130 4.90 -8.46 -18.99
CA LEU A 130 3.79 -7.67 -19.51
C LEU A 130 4.35 -6.32 -19.96
N GLY A 131 4.43 -6.09 -21.26
CA GLY A 131 4.95 -4.84 -21.78
C GLY A 131 6.48 -4.74 -21.76
N ARG A 132 6.99 -3.58 -21.36
CA ARG A 132 8.43 -3.30 -21.42
C ARG A 132 9.15 -3.83 -20.18
N TRP A 133 10.21 -4.56 -20.37
CA TRP A 133 11.06 -5.11 -19.29
C TRP A 133 11.65 -4.05 -18.34
N ASP A 134 11.89 -2.84 -18.82
CA ASP A 134 12.47 -1.73 -18.09
C ASP A 134 11.43 -0.77 -17.46
N SER A 135 10.14 -1.02 -17.66
CA SER A 135 9.05 -0.31 -17.00
C SER A 135 8.89 -0.81 -15.56
N ARG A 136 9.52 -0.11 -14.61
CA ARG A 136 9.59 -0.53 -13.21
C ARG A 136 9.30 0.66 -12.30
N PRO A 137 8.42 0.48 -11.31
CA PRO A 137 8.17 1.53 -10.32
C PRO A 137 9.46 1.87 -9.55
N ASP A 138 9.70 3.14 -9.39
CA ASP A 138 10.79 3.74 -8.64
C ASP A 138 10.30 4.55 -7.44
N ALA A 139 11.21 5.22 -6.74
CA ALA A 139 10.87 6.06 -5.60
C ALA A 139 9.92 7.20 -5.98
N ALA A 140 10.04 7.79 -7.18
CA ALA A 140 9.15 8.86 -7.62
C ALA A 140 7.72 8.34 -7.83
N THR A 141 7.58 7.16 -8.44
CA THR A 141 6.30 6.47 -8.62
C THR A 141 5.65 6.16 -7.27
N GLY A 142 6.44 5.67 -6.30
CA GLY A 142 5.97 5.38 -4.95
C GLY A 142 5.51 6.62 -4.18
N ALA A 143 6.25 7.72 -4.27
CA ALA A 143 5.87 8.99 -3.67
C ALA A 143 4.56 9.51 -4.27
N ALA A 144 4.42 9.47 -5.60
CA ALA A 144 3.20 9.93 -6.29
C ALA A 144 1.96 9.13 -5.88
N ALA A 145 2.08 7.77 -5.82
CA ALA A 145 0.98 6.93 -5.36
C ALA A 145 0.61 7.19 -3.89
N THR A 146 1.62 7.45 -3.05
CA THR A 146 1.40 7.76 -1.63
C THR A 146 0.71 9.11 -1.45
N ALA A 147 1.13 10.13 -2.20
CA ALA A 147 0.48 11.44 -2.19
C ALA A 147 -1.00 11.31 -2.61
N ALA A 148 -1.26 10.60 -3.72
CA ALA A 148 -2.63 10.35 -4.17
C ALA A 148 -3.46 9.61 -3.12
N ALA A 149 -2.86 8.62 -2.43
CA ALA A 149 -3.54 7.89 -1.36
C ALA A 149 -3.86 8.80 -0.17
N LEU A 150 -2.94 9.68 0.24
CA LEU A 150 -3.15 10.62 1.33
C LEU A 150 -4.26 11.64 1.01
N ASP A 151 -4.29 12.11 -0.23
CA ASP A 151 -5.32 13.04 -0.70
C ASP A 151 -6.70 12.36 -0.82
N ALA A 152 -6.72 11.03 -0.97
CA ALA A 152 -7.93 10.20 -1.02
C ALA A 152 -8.41 9.73 0.37
N VAL A 153 -7.69 10.03 1.46
CA VAL A 153 -8.16 9.70 2.81
C VAL A 153 -9.42 10.49 3.11
N VAL A 154 -10.54 9.79 3.16
CA VAL A 154 -11.82 10.39 3.57
C VAL A 154 -11.73 10.72 5.05
N GLY A 155 -11.92 11.99 5.39
CA GLY A 155 -11.90 12.47 6.75
C GLY A 155 -12.96 11.79 7.62
N ASP A 156 -12.78 11.85 8.93
CA ASP A 156 -13.70 11.32 9.94
C ASP A 156 -15.08 12.00 9.80
N GLY A 157 -15.89 11.65 8.81
CA GLY A 157 -17.30 11.86 8.97
C GLY A 157 -18.16 12.55 7.93
N ASP A 158 -17.72 12.87 6.73
CA ASP A 158 -18.67 13.47 5.79
C ASP A 158 -19.10 12.59 4.60
N GLY A 159 -18.56 11.38 4.49
CA GLY A 159 -19.03 10.40 3.50
C GLY A 159 -18.90 10.82 2.02
N SER A 160 -18.12 11.85 1.72
CA SER A 160 -17.80 12.17 0.33
C SER A 160 -16.82 11.12 -0.21
N ALA A 161 -17.35 10.12 -0.88
CA ALA A 161 -16.55 9.13 -1.57
C ALA A 161 -15.70 9.85 -2.62
N VAL A 162 -14.37 9.80 -2.46
CA VAL A 162 -13.49 10.10 -3.58
C VAL A 162 -13.72 9.02 -4.62
N GLU A 163 -14.05 9.43 -5.85
CA GLU A 163 -14.18 8.49 -6.98
C GLU A 163 -12.98 7.54 -6.98
N PRO A 164 -13.18 6.23 -7.07
CA PRO A 164 -12.08 5.27 -7.11
C PRO A 164 -11.16 5.67 -8.26
N GLY A 165 -9.96 6.09 -7.95
CA GLY A 165 -8.94 6.36 -8.96
C GLY A 165 -8.86 5.13 -9.85
N ALA A 166 -8.75 5.33 -11.16
CA ALA A 166 -8.70 4.25 -12.13
C ALA A 166 -7.70 3.20 -11.65
N LEU A 167 -8.19 2.00 -11.39
CA LEU A 167 -7.34 0.84 -11.12
C LEU A 167 -6.22 0.82 -12.17
N VAL A 168 -4.98 0.65 -11.74
CA VAL A 168 -3.89 0.44 -12.69
C VAL A 168 -4.25 -0.75 -13.56
N GLN A 169 -4.65 -0.47 -14.81
CA GLN A 169 -5.00 -1.47 -15.79
C GLN A 169 -3.73 -2.14 -16.32
N GLY A 170 -3.00 -2.81 -15.48
CA GLY A 170 -1.78 -3.52 -15.86
C GLY A 170 -1.59 -4.80 -15.09
N ALA A 171 -2.29 -4.96 -14.00
CA ALA A 171 -2.20 -6.16 -13.16
C ALA A 171 -3.31 -7.17 -13.54
N SER A 172 -3.46 -7.50 -14.82
CA SER A 172 -4.27 -8.64 -15.21
C SER A 172 -3.48 -9.92 -14.95
N GLU A 173 -3.81 -10.58 -13.85
CA GLU A 173 -3.27 -11.85 -13.38
C GLU A 173 -1.84 -11.79 -12.82
N PRO A 174 -1.68 -11.42 -11.55
CA PRO A 174 -0.39 -11.55 -10.89
C PRO A 174 -0.08 -13.04 -10.67
N VAL A 175 1.02 -13.51 -11.23
CA VAL A 175 1.69 -14.68 -10.69
C VAL A 175 2.39 -14.21 -9.41
N SER A 176 1.60 -13.96 -8.37
CA SER A 176 2.15 -13.60 -7.07
C SER A 176 2.37 -14.84 -6.24
N TYR A 177 3.60 -15.06 -5.81
CA TYR A 177 3.95 -16.07 -4.82
C TYR A 177 3.80 -15.53 -3.40
N THR A 178 3.34 -14.31 -3.25
CA THR A 178 3.13 -13.65 -1.96
C THR A 178 1.64 -13.29 -1.83
N HIS A 179 1.00 -13.80 -0.80
CA HIS A 179 -0.35 -13.41 -0.44
C HIS A 179 -0.30 -12.41 0.70
N LEU A 180 -0.62 -11.15 0.41
CA LEU A 180 -0.89 -10.16 1.44
C LEU A 180 -2.35 -10.29 1.83
N THR A 181 -2.62 -10.80 3.02
CA THR A 181 -3.98 -10.82 3.56
C THR A 181 -4.20 -9.53 4.32
N LEU A 182 -4.96 -8.60 3.74
CA LEU A 182 -5.46 -7.46 4.49
C LEU A 182 -6.48 -7.97 5.52
N PRO A 183 -6.45 -7.50 6.77
CA PRO A 183 -7.47 -7.87 7.73
C PRO A 183 -8.82 -7.41 7.20
N THR A 184 -9.77 -8.34 7.16
CA THR A 184 -11.17 -8.00 6.93
C THR A 184 -11.65 -7.25 8.17
N ILE A 185 -11.83 -5.95 8.06
CA ILE A 185 -12.41 -5.14 9.12
C ILE A 185 -13.93 -5.34 9.02
N CYS A 186 -14.49 -6.05 9.97
CA CYS A 186 -15.94 -6.14 10.16
C CYS A 186 -16.40 -5.10 11.16
#